data_6ec9ac4198f49eb25abb930b83fb0c3e
#
_entry.id   6ec9ac4198f49eb25abb930b83fb0c3e
#
_cell.length_a   1.000
_cell.length_b   1.000
_cell.length_c   1.000
_cell.angle_alpha   90.00
_cell.angle_beta   90.00
_cell.angle_gamma   90.00
#
_symmetry.space_group_name_H-M   'P 1'
#
loop_
_entity.id
_entity.type
_entity.pdbx_description
1 polymer ?
#
loop_
_entity_poly.entity_id
_entity_poly.type
_entity_poly.pdbx_seq_one_letter_code
_entity_poly.pdbx_strand_id
1 'polypeptide(L)'
;SYDLEMWKGKLASVCGLMNDKEISFVPFFVAAGDASFPAALSILNELDPKMASKYRTMVVFDALICNRDRHGGNFGILRENRTGRLLGLAPLFDHNLSLFAQDDETDYANFLDRSNRYYLPATANIAFDDMAGIVMGAEQHELLRRMIGFEFRNHPTYPLPQDRLEALNHYITEKVRELLRIPIVDEHVLCKAMEEKFNEIQATTKIPMLLDSVKMIHKKG
;
A
#
# COMPACT_ATOMS: atom_id res chain seq x y z
N SER A 1 -12.95 6.23 -9.02
CA SER A 1 -12.90 5.00 -9.82
C SER A 1 -11.85 5.16 -10.91
N TYR A 2 -11.25 4.04 -11.30
CA TYR A 2 -10.34 3.94 -12.44
C TYR A 2 -11.06 3.19 -13.56
N ASP A 3 -10.68 3.50 -14.80
CA ASP A 3 -11.08 2.76 -15.99
C ASP A 3 -9.89 2.59 -16.93
N LEU A 4 -10.05 1.78 -17.98
CA LEU A 4 -9.03 1.53 -18.99
C LEU A 4 -9.46 2.11 -20.32
N GLU A 5 -8.60 2.92 -20.94
CA GLU A 5 -8.84 3.54 -22.24
C GLU A 5 -7.60 3.46 -23.14
N MET A 6 -7.82 3.43 -24.46
CA MET A 6 -6.73 3.59 -25.41
C MET A 6 -6.38 5.06 -25.59
N TRP A 7 -5.14 5.44 -25.22
CA TRP A 7 -4.62 6.78 -25.42
C TRP A 7 -3.34 6.75 -26.23
N LYS A 8 -3.32 7.45 -27.35
CA LYS A 8 -2.16 7.48 -28.28
C LYS A 8 -1.61 6.10 -28.62
N GLY A 9 -2.49 5.12 -28.87
CA GLY A 9 -2.12 3.75 -29.23
C GLY A 9 -1.60 2.88 -28.07
N LYS A 10 -1.71 3.34 -26.83
CA LYS A 10 -1.35 2.57 -25.63
C LYS A 10 -2.53 2.46 -24.69
N LEU A 11 -2.66 1.32 -24.03
CA LEU A 11 -3.63 1.15 -22.95
C LEU A 11 -3.22 2.01 -21.75
N ALA A 12 -4.12 2.84 -21.27
CA ALA A 12 -3.90 3.75 -20.14
C ALA A 12 -4.97 3.55 -19.07
N SER A 13 -4.57 3.64 -17.82
CA SER A 13 -5.50 3.76 -16.71
C SER A 13 -5.90 5.22 -16.55
N VAL A 14 -7.19 5.48 -16.49
CA VAL A 14 -7.76 6.82 -16.37
C VAL A 14 -8.59 6.94 -15.10
N CYS A 15 -8.52 8.11 -14.46
CA CYS A 15 -9.34 8.44 -13.29
C CYS A 15 -9.66 9.94 -13.25
N GLY A 16 -10.63 10.30 -12.42
CA GLY A 16 -10.91 11.71 -12.13
C GLY A 16 -9.74 12.38 -11.41
N LEU A 17 -9.52 13.67 -11.68
CA LEU A 17 -8.54 14.47 -10.94
C LEU A 17 -8.97 14.65 -9.49
N MET A 18 -8.01 14.53 -8.56
CA MET A 18 -8.24 14.77 -7.14
C MET A 18 -7.96 16.21 -6.70
N ASN A 19 -7.42 17.01 -7.59
CA ASN A 19 -7.06 18.42 -7.38
C ASN A 19 -7.62 19.30 -8.48
N ASP A 20 -7.86 20.57 -8.17
CA ASP A 20 -8.38 21.58 -9.08
C ASP A 20 -7.87 22.99 -8.69
N LYS A 21 -8.56 24.05 -9.12
CA LYS A 21 -8.20 25.45 -8.76
C LYS A 21 -8.39 25.74 -7.28
N GLU A 22 -9.28 25.02 -6.60
CA GLU A 22 -9.65 25.24 -5.19
C GLU A 22 -8.90 24.31 -4.24
N ILE A 23 -8.53 23.12 -4.72
CA ILE A 23 -7.92 22.06 -3.94
C ILE A 23 -6.57 21.66 -4.54
N SER A 24 -5.53 21.66 -3.73
CA SER A 24 -4.21 21.12 -4.07
C SER A 24 -3.94 19.79 -3.37
N PHE A 25 -3.28 18.89 -4.08
CA PHE A 25 -2.62 17.74 -3.49
C PHE A 25 -1.22 18.15 -3.01
N VAL A 26 -0.93 17.87 -1.74
CA VAL A 26 0.38 18.07 -1.13
C VAL A 26 0.97 16.69 -0.85
N PRO A 27 2.00 16.24 -1.59
CA PRO A 27 2.66 14.97 -1.31
C PRO A 27 3.17 14.91 0.13
N PHE A 28 3.10 13.75 0.76
CA PHE A 28 3.45 13.62 2.17
C PHE A 28 4.91 14.00 2.45
N PHE A 29 5.84 13.63 1.56
CA PHE A 29 7.25 14.02 1.70
C PHE A 29 7.48 15.55 1.66
N VAL A 30 6.60 16.29 0.98
CA VAL A 30 6.65 17.77 0.97
C VAL A 30 6.12 18.34 2.28
N ALA A 31 5.12 17.69 2.89
CA ALA A 31 4.51 18.13 4.13
C ALA A 31 5.35 17.77 5.37
N ALA A 32 6.03 16.62 5.37
CA ALA A 32 6.64 16.01 6.54
C ALA A 32 8.10 15.52 6.33
N GLY A 33 8.68 15.74 5.13
CA GLY A 33 10.01 15.22 4.78
C GLY A 33 10.04 13.69 4.68
N ASP A 34 11.22 13.10 4.85
CA ASP A 34 11.45 11.65 4.83
C ASP A 34 11.11 11.02 6.19
N ALA A 35 9.85 11.22 6.63
CA ALA A 35 9.39 10.62 7.86
C ALA A 35 9.32 9.09 7.72
N SER A 36 9.87 8.38 8.72
CA SER A 36 9.70 6.94 8.83
C SER A 36 8.21 6.57 8.96
N PHE A 37 7.88 5.31 8.72
CA PHE A 37 6.50 4.83 8.83
C PHE A 37 5.84 5.16 10.18
N PRO A 38 6.47 4.93 11.37
CA PRO A 38 5.88 5.34 12.65
C PRO A 38 5.76 6.86 12.80
N ALA A 39 6.78 7.61 12.35
CA ALA A 39 6.75 9.07 12.40
C ALA A 39 5.64 9.66 11.54
N ALA A 40 5.38 9.10 10.35
CA ALA A 40 4.27 9.50 9.49
C ALA A 40 2.92 9.35 10.20
N LEU A 41 2.71 8.22 10.90
CA LEU A 41 1.48 8.00 11.64
C LEU A 41 1.33 8.98 12.81
N SER A 42 2.41 9.25 13.55
CA SER A 42 2.40 10.22 14.66
C SER A 42 2.03 11.63 14.15
N ILE A 43 2.68 12.09 13.08
CA ILE A 43 2.39 13.39 12.46
C ILE A 43 0.93 13.48 12.02
N LEU A 44 0.42 12.45 11.35
CA LEU A 44 -0.97 12.44 10.87
C LEU A 44 -1.97 12.41 12.02
N ASN A 45 -1.65 11.72 13.13
CA ASN A 45 -2.49 11.69 14.32
C ASN A 45 -2.53 13.04 15.05
N GLU A 46 -1.42 13.77 15.09
CA GLU A 46 -1.37 15.13 15.63
C GLU A 46 -2.18 16.13 14.79
N LEU A 47 -2.17 15.95 13.45
CA LEU A 47 -2.95 16.80 12.53
C LEU A 47 -4.45 16.51 12.61
N ASP A 48 -4.85 15.25 12.52
CA ASP A 48 -6.23 14.78 12.64
C ASP A 48 -6.23 13.25 12.83
N PRO A 49 -6.79 12.72 13.94
CA PRO A 49 -6.91 11.27 14.15
C PRO A 49 -7.60 10.52 12.99
N LYS A 50 -8.49 11.20 12.24
CA LYS A 50 -9.10 10.60 11.04
C LYS A 50 -8.09 10.40 9.91
N MET A 51 -7.08 11.25 9.79
CA MET A 51 -6.00 11.05 8.82
C MET A 51 -5.13 9.86 9.23
N ALA A 52 -4.85 9.71 10.52
CA ALA A 52 -4.12 8.56 11.05
C ALA A 52 -4.88 7.25 10.78
N SER A 53 -6.20 7.19 11.01
CA SER A 53 -7.01 6.01 10.70
C SER A 53 -6.99 5.65 9.22
N LYS A 54 -7.12 6.66 8.33
CA LYS A 54 -7.01 6.45 6.87
C LYS A 54 -5.62 5.97 6.46
N TYR A 55 -4.56 6.47 7.09
CA TYR A 55 -3.20 6.03 6.83
C TYR A 55 -3.00 4.55 7.23
N ARG A 56 -3.52 4.15 8.39
CA ARG A 56 -3.55 2.75 8.82
C ARG A 56 -4.28 1.87 7.80
N THR A 57 -5.44 2.32 7.33
CA THR A 57 -6.20 1.63 6.28
C THR A 57 -5.39 1.51 4.99
N MET A 58 -4.66 2.56 4.58
CA MET A 58 -3.77 2.52 3.42
C MET A 58 -2.68 1.44 3.59
N VAL A 59 -2.05 1.37 4.74
CA VAL A 59 -0.99 0.38 5.02
C VAL A 59 -1.52 -1.05 4.94
N VAL A 60 -2.69 -1.31 5.54
CA VAL A 60 -3.33 -2.64 5.46
C VAL A 60 -3.78 -2.95 4.03
N PHE A 61 -4.26 -1.96 3.30
CA PHE A 61 -4.63 -2.12 1.89
C PHE A 61 -3.40 -2.41 1.02
N ASP A 62 -2.29 -1.70 1.22
CA ASP A 62 -1.04 -1.96 0.50
C ASP A 62 -0.49 -3.37 0.82
N ALA A 63 -0.66 -3.87 2.05
CA ALA A 63 -0.35 -5.26 2.40
C ALA A 63 -1.27 -6.26 1.67
N LEU A 64 -2.57 -5.95 1.57
CA LEU A 64 -3.55 -6.77 0.88
C LEU A 64 -3.24 -6.92 -0.61
N ILE A 65 -2.87 -5.83 -1.29
CA ILE A 65 -2.59 -5.82 -2.73
C ILE A 65 -1.10 -5.95 -3.07
N CYS A 66 -0.23 -6.16 -2.07
CA CYS A 66 1.22 -6.23 -2.24
C CYS A 66 1.78 -5.01 -3.00
N ASN A 67 1.42 -3.80 -2.57
CA ASN A 67 1.87 -2.56 -3.21
C ASN A 67 3.28 -2.19 -2.77
N ARG A 68 4.26 -2.37 -3.63
CA ARG A 68 5.68 -2.17 -3.34
C ARG A 68 6.15 -0.73 -3.47
N ASP A 69 5.30 0.18 -3.95
CA ASP A 69 5.72 1.53 -4.33
C ASP A 69 5.01 2.66 -3.54
N ARG A 70 4.52 2.37 -2.34
CA ARG A 70 3.92 3.40 -1.48
C ARG A 70 4.98 4.25 -0.79
N HIS A 71 5.63 5.14 -1.52
CA HIS A 71 6.54 6.15 -0.98
C HIS A 71 5.81 7.48 -0.67
N GLY A 72 6.47 8.42 -0.01
CA GLY A 72 5.86 9.70 0.40
C GLY A 72 5.37 10.61 -0.73
N GLY A 73 5.63 10.27 -2.00
CA GLY A 73 5.05 10.93 -3.18
C GLY A 73 3.72 10.32 -3.61
N ASN A 74 3.46 9.06 -3.26
CA ASN A 74 2.29 8.29 -3.68
C ASN A 74 1.14 8.31 -2.65
N PHE A 75 1.25 9.15 -1.64
CA PHE A 75 0.15 9.56 -0.76
C PHE A 75 0.39 10.98 -0.26
N GLY A 76 -0.62 11.62 0.29
CA GLY A 76 -0.50 12.99 0.76
C GLY A 76 -1.81 13.57 1.24
N ILE A 77 -1.83 14.88 1.41
CA ILE A 77 -2.91 15.63 2.03
C ILE A 77 -3.56 16.54 0.98
N LEU A 78 -4.89 16.60 0.99
CA LEU A 78 -5.63 17.62 0.25
C LEU A 78 -5.69 18.90 1.08
N ARG A 79 -5.45 20.03 0.42
CA ARG A 79 -5.45 21.37 1.02
C ARG A 79 -6.28 22.33 0.20
N GLU A 80 -7.12 23.08 0.86
CA GLU A 80 -7.85 24.19 0.25
C GLU A 80 -6.90 25.36 -0.09
N ASN A 81 -6.86 25.79 -1.33
CA ASN A 81 -5.88 26.78 -1.80
C ASN A 81 -6.09 28.18 -1.22
N ARG A 82 -7.34 28.58 -1.02
CA ARG A 82 -7.68 29.92 -0.54
C ARG A 82 -7.34 30.14 0.93
N THR A 83 -7.53 29.13 1.77
CA THR A 83 -7.38 29.25 3.23
C THR A 83 -6.15 28.51 3.76
N GLY A 84 -5.57 27.60 2.99
CA GLY A 84 -4.52 26.70 3.45
C GLY A 84 -5.03 25.55 4.34
N ARG A 85 -6.35 25.45 4.55
CA ARG A 85 -6.96 24.44 5.42
C ARG A 85 -6.72 23.04 4.88
N LEU A 86 -6.28 22.12 5.74
CA LEU A 86 -6.14 20.71 5.41
C LEU A 86 -7.53 20.05 5.37
N LEU A 87 -7.79 19.29 4.32
CA LEU A 87 -9.08 18.63 4.07
C LEU A 87 -9.06 17.15 4.43
N GLY A 88 -7.88 16.56 4.58
CA GLY A 88 -7.69 15.15 4.92
C GLY A 88 -6.70 14.46 4.00
N LEU A 89 -6.47 13.15 4.21
CA LEU A 89 -5.68 12.37 3.27
C LEU A 89 -6.38 12.31 1.91
N ALA A 90 -5.58 12.45 0.85
CA ALA A 90 -6.02 12.27 -0.52
C ALA A 90 -6.55 10.84 -0.76
N PRO A 91 -7.44 10.63 -1.75
CA PRO A 91 -7.75 9.30 -2.23
C PRO A 91 -6.48 8.54 -2.62
N LEU A 92 -6.48 7.22 -2.43
CA LEU A 92 -5.34 6.38 -2.82
C LEU A 92 -5.21 6.34 -4.35
N PHE A 93 -3.98 6.44 -4.81
CA PHE A 93 -3.61 6.40 -6.22
C PHE A 93 -2.26 5.69 -6.39
N ASP A 94 -1.86 5.50 -7.63
CA ASP A 94 -0.59 4.87 -8.02
C ASP A 94 -0.38 3.47 -7.41
N HIS A 95 -1.14 2.50 -7.95
CA HIS A 95 -1.07 1.08 -7.58
C HIS A 95 -0.40 0.25 -8.69
N ASN A 96 0.39 0.88 -9.56
CA ASN A 96 0.98 0.25 -10.75
C ASN A 96 1.99 -0.87 -10.42
N LEU A 97 2.55 -0.89 -9.22
CA LEU A 97 3.44 -1.95 -8.73
C LEU A 97 2.76 -2.88 -7.70
N SER A 98 1.44 -3.00 -7.78
CA SER A 98 0.64 -3.91 -6.96
C SER A 98 0.29 -5.19 -7.69
N LEU A 99 -0.24 -6.18 -6.96
CA LEU A 99 -0.80 -7.42 -7.51
C LEU A 99 0.13 -8.09 -8.52
N PHE A 100 1.43 -8.09 -8.21
CA PHE A 100 2.45 -8.78 -9.01
C PHE A 100 2.48 -8.32 -10.48
N ALA A 101 2.31 -7.02 -10.71
CA ALA A 101 2.20 -6.45 -12.06
C ALA A 101 3.42 -6.74 -12.97
N GLN A 102 4.58 -7.02 -12.38
CA GLN A 102 5.83 -7.32 -13.09
C GLN A 102 6.17 -8.82 -13.14
N ASP A 103 5.33 -9.68 -12.54
CA ASP A 103 5.57 -11.11 -12.50
C ASP A 103 4.99 -11.78 -13.76
N ASP A 104 5.65 -12.82 -14.22
CA ASP A 104 5.25 -13.59 -15.39
C ASP A 104 4.43 -14.84 -15.03
N GLU A 105 4.04 -15.61 -16.04
CA GLU A 105 3.16 -16.79 -15.90
C GLU A 105 3.76 -17.88 -14.99
N THR A 106 5.08 -17.96 -14.87
CA THR A 106 5.75 -18.97 -14.05
C THR A 106 5.60 -18.71 -12.55
N ASP A 107 5.22 -17.48 -12.18
CA ASP A 107 5.09 -17.01 -10.82
C ASP A 107 3.67 -17.14 -10.26
N TYR A 108 2.65 -17.34 -11.10
CA TYR A 108 1.24 -17.27 -10.70
C TYR A 108 0.86 -18.23 -9.57
N ALA A 109 1.38 -19.42 -9.56
CA ALA A 109 1.10 -20.42 -8.50
C ALA A 109 1.65 -20.02 -7.12
N ASN A 110 2.55 -19.03 -7.05
CA ASN A 110 3.32 -18.70 -5.86
C ASN A 110 3.10 -17.28 -5.33
N PHE A 111 2.08 -16.56 -5.78
CA PHE A 111 1.86 -15.16 -5.41
C PHE A 111 1.83 -14.93 -3.90
N LEU A 112 1.20 -15.80 -3.13
CA LEU A 112 1.14 -15.67 -1.68
C LEU A 112 2.51 -15.83 -1.02
N ASP A 113 3.26 -16.86 -1.40
CA ASP A 113 4.62 -17.07 -0.90
C ASP A 113 5.55 -15.91 -1.31
N ARG A 114 5.41 -15.42 -2.54
CA ARG A 114 6.19 -14.28 -3.04
C ARG A 114 5.88 -12.99 -2.30
N SER A 115 4.60 -12.70 -1.99
CA SER A 115 4.21 -11.53 -1.20
C SER A 115 4.83 -11.53 0.19
N ASN A 116 4.97 -12.71 0.79
CA ASN A 116 5.44 -12.87 2.15
C ASN A 116 6.97 -12.93 2.28
N ARG A 117 7.68 -13.36 1.22
CA ARG A 117 9.12 -13.62 1.27
C ARG A 117 9.99 -12.69 0.45
N TYR A 118 9.47 -12.21 -0.69
CA TYR A 118 10.31 -11.52 -1.67
C TYR A 118 9.95 -10.06 -1.88
N TYR A 119 8.76 -9.64 -1.44
CA TYR A 119 8.31 -8.27 -1.64
C TYR A 119 8.23 -7.50 -0.35
N LEU A 120 8.75 -6.28 -0.39
CA LEU A 120 8.76 -5.36 0.74
C LEU A 120 8.12 -4.03 0.35
N PRO A 121 7.49 -3.35 1.31
CA PRO A 121 7.06 -1.97 1.15
C PRO A 121 8.25 -1.05 0.86
N ALA A 122 8.07 -0.04 0.01
CA ALA A 122 9.11 0.95 -0.33
C ALA A 122 9.64 1.71 0.89
N THR A 123 8.81 1.91 1.90
CA THR A 123 9.10 2.79 3.05
C THR A 123 9.64 2.05 4.28
N ALA A 124 9.71 0.72 4.23
CA ALA A 124 10.14 -0.06 5.38
C ALA A 124 10.85 -1.36 4.95
N ASN A 125 11.89 -1.72 5.67
CA ASN A 125 12.60 -2.98 5.47
C ASN A 125 12.01 -4.08 6.36
N ILE A 126 10.69 -4.20 6.37
CA ILE A 126 9.91 -5.22 7.08
C ILE A 126 8.82 -5.77 6.16
N ALA A 127 8.35 -6.98 6.44
CA ALA A 127 7.31 -7.59 5.63
C ALA A 127 5.98 -6.83 5.68
N PHE A 128 5.16 -6.97 4.63
CA PHE A 128 3.84 -6.34 4.56
C PHE A 128 2.94 -6.71 5.74
N ASP A 129 2.95 -7.99 6.15
CA ASP A 129 2.12 -8.47 7.24
C ASP A 129 2.59 -7.94 8.60
N ASP A 130 3.89 -7.76 8.77
CA ASP A 130 4.45 -7.11 9.96
C ASP A 130 4.03 -5.62 10.03
N MET A 131 4.09 -4.91 8.89
CA MET A 131 3.59 -3.53 8.82
C MET A 131 2.09 -3.47 9.12
N ALA A 132 1.29 -4.35 8.52
CA ALA A 132 -0.14 -4.44 8.80
C ALA A 132 -0.39 -4.75 10.29
N GLY A 133 0.41 -5.65 10.89
CA GLY A 133 0.32 -6.01 12.31
C GLY A 133 0.60 -4.85 13.27
N ILE A 134 1.43 -3.90 12.88
CA ILE A 134 1.70 -2.70 13.68
C ILE A 134 0.47 -1.78 13.74
N VAL A 135 -0.33 -1.72 12.66
CA VAL A 135 -1.44 -0.75 12.52
C VAL A 135 -2.83 -1.37 12.53
N MET A 136 -2.95 -2.68 12.64
CA MET A 136 -4.22 -3.39 12.56
C MET A 136 -5.15 -2.98 13.72
N GLY A 137 -6.17 -2.20 13.42
CA GLY A 137 -7.21 -1.82 14.35
C GLY A 137 -8.56 -2.45 14.03
N ALA A 138 -9.55 -2.18 14.86
CA ALA A 138 -10.92 -2.70 14.67
C ALA A 138 -11.53 -2.26 13.33
N GLU A 139 -11.30 -1.00 12.92
CA GLU A 139 -11.79 -0.47 11.64
C GLU A 139 -11.15 -1.22 10.46
N GLN A 140 -9.84 -1.42 10.45
CA GLN A 140 -9.12 -2.12 9.38
C GLN A 140 -9.57 -3.58 9.30
N HIS A 141 -9.76 -4.21 10.45
CA HIS A 141 -10.26 -5.58 10.54
C HIS A 141 -11.68 -5.72 9.97
N GLU A 142 -12.56 -4.75 10.24
CA GLU A 142 -13.91 -4.71 9.68
C GLU A 142 -13.91 -4.49 8.16
N LEU A 143 -13.02 -3.63 7.65
CA LEU A 143 -12.85 -3.44 6.21
C LEU A 143 -12.36 -4.72 5.52
N LEU A 144 -11.42 -5.44 6.13
CA LEU A 144 -10.98 -6.76 5.62
C LEU A 144 -12.11 -7.80 5.61
N ARG A 145 -12.99 -7.82 6.63
CA ARG A 145 -14.15 -8.72 6.63
C ARG A 145 -15.08 -8.49 5.44
N ARG A 146 -15.22 -7.26 4.97
CA ARG A 146 -16.02 -6.94 3.78
C ARG A 146 -15.38 -7.44 2.49
N MET A 147 -14.09 -7.78 2.52
CA MET A 147 -13.38 -8.39 1.39
C MET A 147 -13.55 -9.92 1.33
N ILE A 148 -14.17 -10.55 2.33
CA ILE A 148 -14.46 -11.99 2.30
C ILE A 148 -15.40 -12.28 1.12
N GLY A 149 -14.98 -13.17 0.23
CA GLY A 149 -15.72 -13.51 -0.98
C GLY A 149 -15.58 -12.48 -2.12
N PHE A 150 -14.67 -11.51 -2.00
CA PHE A 150 -14.34 -10.62 -3.11
C PHE A 150 -13.63 -11.41 -4.22
N GLU A 151 -14.01 -11.12 -5.47
CA GLU A 151 -13.38 -11.65 -6.66
C GLU A 151 -13.14 -10.54 -7.69
N PHE A 152 -11.96 -10.55 -8.27
CA PHE A 152 -11.68 -9.72 -9.45
C PHE A 152 -12.51 -10.20 -10.64
N ARG A 153 -12.98 -9.25 -11.43
CA ARG A 153 -13.68 -9.50 -12.69
C ARG A 153 -12.87 -8.92 -13.83
N ASN A 154 -12.87 -9.62 -14.94
CA ASN A 154 -12.23 -9.12 -16.14
C ASN A 154 -12.88 -7.83 -16.65
N HIS A 155 -12.04 -6.92 -17.14
CA HIS A 155 -12.52 -5.76 -17.88
C HIS A 155 -13.19 -6.24 -19.21
N PRO A 156 -14.36 -5.73 -19.58
CA PRO A 156 -15.12 -6.24 -20.73
C PRO A 156 -14.38 -6.10 -22.05
N THR A 157 -13.53 -5.07 -22.19
CA THR A 157 -12.80 -4.79 -23.43
C THR A 157 -11.33 -5.23 -23.37
N TYR A 158 -10.72 -5.20 -22.19
CA TYR A 158 -9.30 -5.47 -21.97
C TYR A 158 -9.10 -6.54 -20.89
N PRO A 159 -9.49 -7.79 -21.15
CA PRO A 159 -9.42 -8.86 -20.17
C PRO A 159 -7.98 -9.25 -19.86
N LEU A 160 -7.73 -9.63 -18.61
CA LEU A 160 -6.53 -10.37 -18.23
C LEU A 160 -6.61 -11.81 -18.76
N PRO A 161 -5.47 -12.48 -18.96
CA PRO A 161 -5.44 -13.93 -19.15
C PRO A 161 -6.18 -14.64 -18.01
N GLN A 162 -6.89 -15.72 -18.33
CA GLN A 162 -7.78 -16.39 -17.37
C GLN A 162 -7.01 -16.98 -16.18
N ASP A 163 -5.86 -17.58 -16.45
CA ASP A 163 -4.96 -18.15 -15.45
C ASP A 163 -4.43 -17.09 -14.47
N ARG A 164 -4.11 -15.89 -14.98
CA ARG A 164 -3.72 -14.75 -14.14
C ARG A 164 -4.87 -14.28 -13.26
N LEU A 165 -6.07 -14.17 -13.81
CA LEU A 165 -7.26 -13.77 -13.05
C LEU A 165 -7.57 -14.76 -11.92
N GLU A 166 -7.48 -16.06 -12.20
CA GLU A 166 -7.67 -17.13 -11.21
C GLU A 166 -6.59 -17.08 -10.12
N ALA A 167 -5.33 -16.88 -10.50
CA ALA A 167 -4.22 -16.73 -9.55
C ALA A 167 -4.39 -15.52 -8.63
N LEU A 168 -4.83 -14.38 -9.16
CA LEU A 168 -5.12 -13.18 -8.37
C LEU A 168 -6.32 -13.38 -7.44
N ASN A 169 -7.37 -14.08 -7.88
CA ASN A 169 -8.52 -14.39 -7.04
C ASN A 169 -8.16 -15.37 -5.90
N HIS A 170 -7.32 -16.35 -6.19
CA HIS A 170 -6.78 -17.22 -5.15
C HIS A 170 -5.93 -16.43 -4.14
N TYR A 171 -4.99 -15.61 -4.64
CA TYR A 171 -4.14 -14.77 -3.80
C TYR A 171 -4.96 -13.88 -2.87
N ILE A 172 -5.91 -13.08 -3.40
CA ILE A 172 -6.67 -12.12 -2.59
C ILE A 172 -7.49 -12.83 -1.51
N THR A 173 -8.05 -14.00 -1.83
CA THR A 173 -8.82 -14.81 -0.89
C THR A 173 -7.96 -15.28 0.29
N GLU A 174 -6.77 -15.82 0.00
CA GLU A 174 -5.86 -16.29 1.05
C GLU A 174 -5.25 -15.13 1.83
N LYS A 175 -4.87 -14.03 1.16
CA LYS A 175 -4.30 -12.84 1.80
C LYS A 175 -5.28 -12.18 2.77
N VAL A 176 -6.55 -12.08 2.42
CA VAL A 176 -7.60 -11.61 3.35
C VAL A 176 -7.65 -12.50 4.59
N ARG A 177 -7.59 -13.82 4.43
CA ARG A 177 -7.59 -14.77 5.56
C ARG A 177 -6.36 -14.62 6.45
N GLU A 178 -5.18 -14.41 5.86
CA GLU A 178 -3.94 -14.17 6.61
C GLU A 178 -4.03 -12.88 7.41
N LEU A 179 -4.40 -11.77 6.77
CA LEU A 179 -4.51 -10.47 7.43
C LEU A 179 -5.58 -10.46 8.54
N LEU A 180 -6.67 -11.20 8.38
CA LEU A 180 -7.70 -11.34 9.43
C LEU A 180 -7.24 -12.14 10.66
N ARG A 181 -6.13 -12.89 10.58
CA ARG A 181 -5.51 -13.56 11.75
C ARG A 181 -4.62 -12.63 12.57
N ILE A 182 -4.26 -11.47 12.01
CA ILE A 182 -3.45 -10.47 12.71
C ILE A 182 -4.27 -9.91 13.88
N PRO A 183 -3.73 -9.91 15.11
CA PRO A 183 -4.43 -9.35 16.25
C PRO A 183 -4.72 -7.87 16.10
N ILE A 184 -5.86 -7.44 16.63
CA ILE A 184 -6.21 -6.02 16.71
C ILE A 184 -5.34 -5.36 17.77
N VAL A 185 -4.70 -4.26 17.41
CA VAL A 185 -3.89 -3.43 18.33
C VAL A 185 -4.78 -2.36 18.95
N ASP A 186 -4.67 -2.17 20.27
CA ASP A 186 -5.39 -1.13 20.99
C ASP A 186 -4.93 0.26 20.55
N GLU A 187 -5.87 1.12 20.19
CA GLU A 187 -5.59 2.47 19.69
C GLU A 187 -4.88 3.36 20.70
N HIS A 188 -5.09 3.13 21.98
CA HIS A 188 -4.44 3.91 23.06
C HIS A 188 -2.94 3.59 23.24
N VAL A 189 -2.49 2.46 22.72
CA VAL A 189 -1.09 1.98 22.84
C VAL A 189 -0.27 2.36 21.60
N LEU A 190 -0.91 2.82 20.53
CA LEU A 190 -0.38 2.84 19.18
C LEU A 190 0.91 3.66 18.99
N CYS A 191 1.00 4.90 19.44
CA CYS A 191 2.11 5.76 18.99
C CYS A 191 3.47 5.38 19.57
N LYS A 192 3.57 5.06 20.86
CA LYS A 192 4.86 4.74 21.49
C LYS A 192 5.26 3.28 21.30
N ALA A 193 4.32 2.37 21.49
CA ALA A 193 4.55 0.94 21.29
C ALA A 193 4.83 0.57 19.82
N MET A 194 4.36 1.39 18.88
CA MET A 194 4.61 1.18 17.45
C MET A 194 6.05 1.46 17.07
N GLU A 195 6.63 2.53 17.57
CA GLU A 195 8.02 2.87 17.28
C GLU A 195 8.97 1.81 17.87
N GLU A 196 8.69 1.34 19.08
CA GLU A 196 9.42 0.24 19.72
C GLU A 196 9.28 -1.05 18.92
N LYS A 197 8.06 -1.44 18.55
CA LYS A 197 7.79 -2.67 17.79
C LYS A 197 8.37 -2.62 16.37
N PHE A 198 8.30 -1.48 15.70
CA PHE A 198 8.89 -1.28 14.38
C PHE A 198 10.41 -1.45 14.42
N ASN A 199 11.08 -0.82 15.39
CA ASN A 199 12.52 -0.93 15.58
C ASN A 199 12.94 -2.36 15.94
N GLU A 200 12.16 -3.06 16.77
CA GLU A 200 12.40 -4.47 17.13
C GLU A 200 12.30 -5.37 15.88
N ILE A 201 11.26 -5.23 15.08
CA ILE A 201 11.08 -6.01 13.85
C ILE A 201 12.21 -5.72 12.87
N GLN A 202 12.54 -4.45 12.63
CA GLN A 202 13.67 -4.10 11.75
C GLN A 202 14.99 -4.71 12.20
N ALA A 203 15.25 -4.74 13.51
CA ALA A 203 16.48 -5.31 14.05
C ALA A 203 16.54 -6.85 13.94
N THR A 204 15.38 -7.51 13.96
CA THR A 204 15.27 -8.99 13.91
C THR A 204 15.07 -9.52 12.50
N THR A 205 14.59 -8.70 11.57
CA THR A 205 14.34 -9.12 10.19
C THR A 205 15.66 -9.35 9.45
N LYS A 206 16.13 -10.60 9.44
CA LYS A 206 17.22 -11.07 8.57
C LYS A 206 16.67 -11.30 7.16
N ILE A 207 16.36 -10.25 6.43
CA ILE A 207 16.08 -10.39 5.01
C ILE A 207 17.43 -10.54 4.31
N PRO A 208 17.64 -11.59 3.50
CA PRO A 208 18.82 -11.67 2.65
C PRO A 208 18.85 -10.41 1.80
N MET A 209 19.91 -9.62 1.95
CA MET A 209 20.04 -8.36 1.22
C MET A 209 20.00 -8.62 -0.28
N LEU A 210 18.86 -8.38 -0.91
CA LEU A 210 18.71 -8.21 -2.36
C LEU A 210 19.52 -6.98 -2.89
N LEU A 211 20.22 -6.28 -2.00
CA LEU A 211 21.12 -5.17 -2.31
C LEU A 211 22.31 -5.57 -3.21
N ASP A 212 22.68 -6.84 -3.25
CA ASP A 212 23.75 -7.29 -4.17
C ASP A 212 23.28 -7.46 -5.62
N SER A 213 21.99 -7.69 -5.83
CA SER A 213 21.41 -7.82 -7.17
C SER A 213 21.30 -6.47 -7.89
N VAL A 214 21.01 -5.39 -7.19
CA VAL A 214 20.90 -4.04 -7.77
C VAL A 214 22.29 -3.47 -8.11
N LYS A 215 23.34 -3.80 -7.34
CA LYS A 215 24.70 -3.37 -7.65
C LYS A 215 25.30 -4.05 -8.87
N MET A 216 24.79 -5.20 -9.28
CA MET A 216 25.26 -5.89 -10.50
C MET A 216 24.69 -5.30 -11.78
N ILE A 217 23.54 -4.64 -11.74
CA ILE A 217 22.92 -4.00 -12.91
C ILE A 217 23.63 -2.69 -13.27
N HIS A 218 24.19 -1.97 -12.29
CA HIS A 218 24.89 -0.69 -12.52
C HIS A 218 26.38 -0.83 -12.88
N LYS A 219 26.95 -2.05 -12.93
CA LYS A 219 28.33 -2.29 -13.36
C LYS A 219 28.48 -2.78 -14.81
N LYS A 220 27.40 -2.84 -15.57
CA LYS A 220 27.40 -3.25 -17.00
C LYS A 220 26.80 -2.19 -17.93
N GLY A 221 26.89 -0.92 -17.56
CA GLY A 221 26.59 0.21 -18.43
C GLY A 221 27.79 1.09 -18.59
#